data_c6351e0e948725567f8a4f5de4050f9d
#
_entry.id   c6351e0e948725567f8a4f5de4050f9d
#
_cell.length_a   1.000
_cell.length_b   1.000
_cell.length_c   1.000
_cell.angle_alpha   90.00
_cell.angle_beta   90.00
_cell.angle_gamma   90.00
#
_symmetry.space_group_name_H-M   'P 1'
#
loop_
_entity.id
_entity.type
_entity.pdbx_description
1 polymer ?
#
loop_
_entity_poly.entity_id
_entity_poly.type
_entity_poly.pdbx_seq_one_letter_code
_entity_poly.pdbx_strand_id
1 'polypeptide(L)'
;TPVDFNWYSSVTSYYGYRIHPLSGANQLHNGMDIGAPEGTKVMAGLTGTVTTSAYNDSYGNYVVIKDSKGYELRYAHLSSRSVSAGASVTKGDEIGLVGNTGNSTGSHLHIELLKNGERLNPIFYLETGEGAGFGSNEYTSEAAQRLLNEAARYLGTPYVWGGYSPSGFDCSGFVSYCLVHSGVRNTGRLTAQGLYNICTPVSQSDAQPGDLIFFTGTYDAGEPVTHIGIYVGNGQMIHCGHPVQYTSINSPYWQSHFYGFGRW
;
A
#
# COMPACT_ATOMS: atom_id res chain seq x y z
N THR A 1 -9.50 10.59 6.26
CA THR A 1 -8.11 10.61 6.74
C THR A 1 -8.02 10.00 8.15
N PRO A 2 -6.99 9.20 8.48
CA PRO A 2 -6.81 8.59 9.82
C PRO A 2 -6.15 9.53 10.83
N VAL A 3 -5.60 10.65 10.38
CA VAL A 3 -5.01 11.73 11.18
C VAL A 3 -5.44 13.09 10.64
N ASP A 4 -5.26 14.17 11.37
CA ASP A 4 -5.73 15.52 11.05
C ASP A 4 -4.81 16.30 10.08
N PHE A 5 -3.88 15.61 9.42
CA PHE A 5 -2.98 16.18 8.41
C PHE A 5 -2.85 15.26 7.19
N ASN A 6 -2.20 15.75 6.12
CA ASN A 6 -1.86 14.92 4.97
C ASN A 6 -0.75 13.92 5.33
N TRP A 7 -1.14 12.70 5.63
CA TRP A 7 -0.30 11.64 6.16
C TRP A 7 0.53 10.89 5.12
N TYR A 8 0.19 11.00 3.84
CA TYR A 8 0.75 10.11 2.81
C TYR A 8 2.28 10.18 2.71
N SER A 9 2.85 11.39 2.79
CA SER A 9 4.31 11.58 2.81
C SER A 9 4.96 11.18 4.13
N SER A 10 4.17 10.91 5.16
CA SER A 10 4.62 10.52 6.50
C SER A 10 4.55 9.01 6.75
N VAL A 11 4.25 8.19 5.70
CA VAL A 11 4.30 6.73 5.84
C VAL A 11 5.74 6.29 6.06
N THR A 12 6.01 5.72 7.22
CA THR A 12 7.33 5.25 7.64
C THR A 12 7.51 3.75 7.41
N SER A 13 6.42 3.00 7.31
CA SER A 13 6.43 1.58 6.98
C SER A 13 5.13 1.14 6.30
N TYR A 14 5.26 0.42 5.21
CA TYR A 14 4.13 -0.08 4.42
C TYR A 14 3.66 -1.46 4.89
N TYR A 15 2.40 -1.81 4.56
CA TYR A 15 1.89 -3.16 4.67
C TYR A 15 2.68 -4.12 3.79
N GLY A 16 2.96 -5.32 4.29
CA GLY A 16 3.64 -6.37 3.52
C GLY A 16 4.93 -6.87 4.19
N TYR A 17 5.65 -7.76 3.52
CA TYR A 17 6.89 -8.31 4.04
C TYR A 17 8.01 -7.26 4.09
N ARG A 18 8.66 -7.15 5.22
CA ARG A 18 9.80 -6.23 5.46
C ARG A 18 10.82 -6.86 6.41
N ILE A 19 12.03 -6.33 6.39
CA ILE A 19 13.00 -6.63 7.44
C ILE A 19 12.53 -5.95 8.73
N HIS A 20 12.25 -6.74 9.75
CA HIS A 20 11.78 -6.22 11.03
C HIS A 20 12.88 -5.42 11.72
N PRO A 21 12.64 -4.16 12.15
CA PRO A 21 13.69 -3.25 12.61
C PRO A 21 14.42 -3.72 13.87
N LEU A 22 13.77 -4.53 14.71
CA LEU A 22 14.36 -5.02 15.95
C LEU A 22 15.00 -6.41 15.81
N SER A 23 14.39 -7.32 15.04
CA SER A 23 14.84 -8.71 14.93
C SER A 23 15.70 -8.99 13.70
N GLY A 24 15.71 -8.11 12.70
CA GLY A 24 16.37 -8.34 11.41
C GLY A 24 15.73 -9.46 10.55
N ALA A 25 14.67 -10.08 11.01
CA ALA A 25 13.97 -11.14 10.30
C ALA A 25 13.03 -10.58 9.22
N ASN A 26 12.86 -11.32 8.13
CA ASN A 26 11.81 -11.01 7.16
C ASN A 26 10.45 -11.36 7.78
N GLN A 27 9.62 -10.34 8.01
CA GLN A 27 8.34 -10.47 8.70
C GLN A 27 7.25 -9.71 7.99
N LEU A 28 6.05 -10.28 7.96
CA LEU A 28 4.86 -9.59 7.46
C LEU A 28 4.46 -8.46 8.41
N HIS A 29 4.47 -7.22 7.90
CA HIS A 29 3.87 -6.08 8.56
C HIS A 29 2.37 -6.06 8.23
N ASN A 30 1.55 -6.32 9.22
CA ASN A 30 0.11 -6.52 9.06
C ASN A 30 -0.68 -5.24 8.77
N GLY A 31 -0.04 -4.08 8.84
CA GLY A 31 -0.63 -2.77 8.66
C GLY A 31 0.33 -1.77 8.03
N MET A 32 0.06 -0.51 8.21
CA MET A 32 0.86 0.61 7.74
C MET A 32 1.18 1.53 8.93
N ASP A 33 2.41 2.04 8.98
CA ASP A 33 2.84 2.97 10.01
C ASP A 33 2.92 4.40 9.44
N ILE A 34 2.24 5.34 10.09
CA ILE A 34 2.26 6.76 9.79
C ILE A 34 3.04 7.48 10.90
N GLY A 35 4.22 8.01 10.57
CA GLY A 35 5.00 8.81 11.49
C GLY A 35 4.28 10.10 11.83
N ALA A 36 4.05 10.33 13.13
CA ALA A 36 3.39 11.54 13.63
C ALA A 36 3.86 11.85 15.05
N PRO A 37 3.90 13.13 15.44
CA PRO A 37 4.18 13.52 16.82
C PRO A 37 3.19 12.89 17.80
N GLU A 38 3.66 12.54 19.00
CA GLU A 38 2.78 12.11 20.08
C GLU A 38 1.75 13.21 20.40
N GLY A 39 0.49 12.80 20.62
CA GLY A 39 -0.62 13.74 20.83
C GLY A 39 -1.32 14.21 19.55
N THR A 40 -0.84 13.85 18.36
CA THR A 40 -1.58 14.08 17.10
C THR A 40 -2.93 13.37 17.16
N LYS A 41 -3.99 14.03 16.69
CA LYS A 41 -5.34 13.47 16.68
C LYS A 41 -5.45 12.29 15.72
N VAL A 42 -6.04 11.21 16.21
CA VAL A 42 -6.39 10.04 15.41
C VAL A 42 -7.89 10.06 15.14
N MET A 43 -8.23 9.97 13.85
CA MET A 43 -9.59 10.12 13.35
C MET A 43 -10.13 8.78 12.85
N ALA A 44 -11.43 8.55 13.04
CA ALA A 44 -12.12 7.40 12.46
C ALA A 44 -12.07 7.44 10.93
N GLY A 45 -11.46 6.45 10.30
CA GLY A 45 -11.38 6.33 8.84
C GLY A 45 -12.67 5.79 8.19
N LEU A 46 -13.59 5.25 9.00
CA LEU A 46 -14.90 4.77 8.55
C LEU A 46 -15.98 5.04 9.61
N THR A 47 -17.23 5.11 9.15
CA THR A 47 -18.41 5.17 10.01
C THR A 47 -18.78 3.76 10.44
N GLY A 48 -18.95 3.53 11.74
CA GLY A 48 -19.27 2.20 12.26
C GLY A 48 -19.35 2.13 13.78
N THR A 49 -19.17 0.93 14.30
CA THR A 49 -19.18 0.66 15.74
C THR A 49 -17.78 0.34 16.23
N VAL A 50 -17.38 0.90 17.34
CA VAL A 50 -16.15 0.55 18.05
C VAL A 50 -16.35 -0.87 18.63
N THR A 51 -15.68 -1.85 18.06
CA THR A 51 -15.75 -3.24 18.55
C THR A 51 -14.75 -3.50 19.67
N THR A 52 -13.66 -2.72 19.71
CA THR A 52 -12.63 -2.85 20.75
C THR A 52 -12.06 -1.48 21.07
N SER A 53 -11.86 -1.20 22.35
CA SER A 53 -11.07 -0.08 22.88
C SER A 53 -10.34 -0.62 24.10
N ALA A 54 -9.07 -1.03 23.92
CA ALA A 54 -8.33 -1.83 24.92
C ALA A 54 -6.83 -1.53 24.89
N TYR A 55 -6.09 -2.19 25.78
CA TYR A 55 -4.64 -2.24 25.83
C TYR A 55 -4.16 -3.69 25.74
N ASN A 56 -3.08 -3.94 25.00
CA ASN A 56 -2.25 -5.14 25.11
C ASN A 56 -0.78 -4.81 24.84
N ASP A 57 0.13 -5.71 25.16
CA ASP A 57 1.57 -5.48 25.06
C ASP A 57 2.07 -5.31 23.62
N SER A 58 1.37 -5.85 22.62
CA SER A 58 1.74 -5.71 21.20
C SER A 58 1.29 -4.39 20.63
N TYR A 59 -0.02 -4.09 20.66
CA TYR A 59 -0.61 -2.88 20.05
C TYR A 59 -0.58 -1.67 20.97
N GLY A 60 -0.21 -1.82 22.26
CA GLY A 60 -0.40 -0.74 23.23
C GLY A 60 -1.89 -0.41 23.42
N ASN A 61 -2.22 0.86 23.58
CA ASN A 61 -3.60 1.31 23.47
C ASN A 61 -4.06 1.21 22.02
N TYR A 62 -5.19 0.58 21.78
CA TYR A 62 -5.72 0.42 20.43
C TYR A 62 -7.24 0.50 20.39
N VAL A 63 -7.76 0.93 19.25
CA VAL A 63 -9.18 1.01 18.92
C VAL A 63 -9.44 0.21 17.65
N VAL A 64 -10.55 -0.52 17.61
CA VAL A 64 -11.03 -1.24 16.42
C VAL A 64 -12.44 -0.75 16.09
N ILE A 65 -12.65 -0.33 14.85
CA ILE A 65 -13.94 0.13 14.32
C ILE A 65 -14.36 -0.82 13.20
N LYS A 66 -15.62 -1.26 13.23
CA LYS A 66 -16.20 -2.12 12.18
C LYS A 66 -17.43 -1.47 11.58
N ASP A 67 -17.50 -1.47 10.24
CA ASP A 67 -18.67 -0.99 9.50
C ASP A 67 -19.67 -2.12 9.17
N SER A 68 -20.84 -1.73 8.66
CA SER A 68 -21.89 -2.67 8.22
C SER A 68 -21.52 -3.45 6.95
N LYS A 69 -20.48 -3.05 6.22
CA LYS A 69 -20.01 -3.70 4.99
C LYS A 69 -18.92 -4.73 5.26
N GLY A 70 -18.52 -4.94 6.53
CA GLY A 70 -17.51 -5.90 6.95
C GLY A 70 -16.07 -5.37 6.89
N TYR A 71 -15.87 -4.06 6.70
CA TYR A 71 -14.56 -3.44 6.89
C TYR A 71 -14.28 -3.24 8.37
N GLU A 72 -13.04 -3.47 8.76
CA GLU A 72 -12.53 -3.29 10.11
C GLU A 72 -11.22 -2.52 10.04
N LEU A 73 -11.15 -1.37 10.73
CA LEU A 73 -9.95 -0.57 10.91
C LEU A 73 -9.46 -0.68 12.37
N ARG A 74 -8.19 -1.03 12.53
CA ARG A 74 -7.50 -1.05 13.82
C ARG A 74 -6.48 0.06 13.87
N TYR A 75 -6.48 0.83 14.95
CA TYR A 75 -5.58 1.95 15.24
C TYR A 75 -4.80 1.61 16.50
N ALA A 76 -3.47 1.55 16.42
CA ALA A 76 -2.63 1.09 17.52
C ALA A 76 -1.52 2.07 17.89
N HIS A 77 -0.82 1.77 18.98
CA HIS A 77 0.24 2.54 19.63
C HIS A 77 -0.23 3.90 20.16
N LEU A 78 -1.54 4.05 20.44
CA LEU A 78 -2.13 5.31 20.91
C LEU A 78 -1.59 5.71 22.29
N SER A 79 -1.43 7.01 22.54
CA SER A 79 -1.18 7.53 23.90
C SER A 79 -2.46 7.52 24.73
N SER A 80 -3.60 7.80 24.09
CA SER A 80 -4.92 7.76 24.74
C SER A 80 -6.00 7.34 23.75
N ARG A 81 -7.10 6.84 24.28
CA ARG A 81 -8.31 6.43 23.54
C ARG A 81 -9.46 7.32 23.98
N SER A 82 -10.16 7.96 23.02
CA SER A 82 -11.27 8.89 23.30
C SER A 82 -12.64 8.21 23.19
N VAL A 83 -12.68 6.92 22.81
CA VAL A 83 -13.92 6.17 22.59
C VAL A 83 -13.91 4.83 23.33
N SER A 84 -15.10 4.32 23.66
CA SER A 84 -15.30 3.02 24.34
C SER A 84 -15.88 1.97 23.39
N ALA A 85 -15.66 0.69 23.68
CA ALA A 85 -16.32 -0.39 22.97
C ALA A 85 -17.84 -0.26 23.06
N GLY A 86 -18.54 -0.52 21.94
CA GLY A 86 -19.97 -0.31 21.77
C GLY A 86 -20.37 1.10 21.27
N ALA A 87 -19.48 2.07 21.27
CA ALA A 87 -19.77 3.42 20.77
C ALA A 87 -19.96 3.41 19.24
N SER A 88 -20.91 4.19 18.75
CA SER A 88 -21.03 4.51 17.32
C SER A 88 -20.14 5.70 17.00
N VAL A 89 -19.40 5.64 15.90
CA VAL A 89 -18.56 6.73 15.40
C VAL A 89 -18.87 7.00 13.94
N THR A 90 -18.72 8.27 13.57
CA THR A 90 -18.79 8.73 12.18
C THR A 90 -17.36 8.93 11.65
N LYS A 91 -17.13 8.64 10.39
CA LYS A 91 -15.88 8.96 9.72
C LYS A 91 -15.50 10.42 9.97
N GLY A 92 -14.28 10.64 10.48
CA GLY A 92 -13.78 11.95 10.89
C GLY A 92 -13.91 12.27 12.38
N ASP A 93 -14.60 11.45 13.18
CA ASP A 93 -14.62 11.63 14.64
C ASP A 93 -13.24 11.34 15.26
N GLU A 94 -12.84 12.12 16.25
CA GLU A 94 -11.62 11.85 17.02
C GLU A 94 -11.81 10.60 17.89
N ILE A 95 -10.91 9.63 17.78
CA ILE A 95 -10.98 8.35 18.49
C ILE A 95 -9.84 8.11 19.46
N GLY A 96 -8.82 8.97 19.43
CA GLY A 96 -7.65 8.90 20.30
C GLY A 96 -6.52 9.81 19.83
N LEU A 97 -5.37 9.65 20.45
CA LEU A 97 -4.16 10.42 20.13
C LEU A 97 -3.00 9.47 19.78
N VAL A 98 -2.19 9.85 18.81
CA VAL A 98 -0.94 9.15 18.47
C VAL A 98 -0.04 9.05 19.69
N GLY A 99 0.64 7.95 19.84
CA GLY A 99 1.58 7.71 20.94
C GLY A 99 2.72 6.78 20.54
N ASN A 100 3.28 6.11 21.57
CA ASN A 100 4.37 5.16 21.46
C ASN A 100 4.18 4.01 22.45
N THR A 101 2.93 3.56 22.65
CA THR A 101 2.61 2.51 23.62
C THR A 101 2.69 1.12 22.99
N GLY A 102 2.90 0.09 23.80
CA GLY A 102 3.04 -1.30 23.33
C GLY A 102 4.41 -1.57 22.70
N ASN A 103 4.46 -2.49 21.72
CA ASN A 103 5.69 -2.84 21.01
C ASN A 103 5.98 -1.84 19.88
N SER A 104 6.51 -0.67 20.24
CA SER A 104 6.80 0.44 19.33
C SER A 104 8.17 1.03 19.60
N THR A 105 8.86 1.49 18.55
CA THR A 105 10.22 2.06 18.63
C THR A 105 10.23 3.58 18.54
N GLY A 106 9.09 4.22 18.32
CA GLY A 106 8.96 5.68 18.18
C GLY A 106 7.52 6.09 17.95
N SER A 107 7.22 7.39 18.09
CA SER A 107 5.86 7.90 17.94
C SER A 107 5.34 7.72 16.50
N HIS A 108 4.26 6.95 16.35
CA HIS A 108 3.58 6.71 15.07
C HIS A 108 2.16 6.17 15.31
N LEU A 109 1.32 6.24 14.29
CA LEU A 109 0.07 5.51 14.20
C LEU A 109 0.27 4.25 13.39
N HIS A 110 0.07 3.08 14.00
CA HIS A 110 -0.06 1.82 13.26
C HIS A 110 -1.53 1.59 12.91
N ILE A 111 -1.82 1.33 11.64
CA ILE A 111 -3.18 1.12 11.15
C ILE A 111 -3.28 -0.17 10.32
N GLU A 112 -4.22 -1.06 10.69
CA GLU A 112 -4.55 -2.27 9.93
C GLU A 112 -5.95 -2.14 9.34
N LEU A 113 -6.14 -2.66 8.13
CA LEU A 113 -7.44 -2.77 7.48
C LEU A 113 -7.75 -4.23 7.19
N LEU A 114 -8.96 -4.66 7.54
CA LEU A 114 -9.48 -5.97 7.20
C LEU A 114 -10.83 -5.85 6.48
N LYS A 115 -11.12 -6.82 5.64
CA LYS A 115 -12.43 -7.01 5.01
C LYS A 115 -12.88 -8.45 5.23
N ASN A 116 -13.95 -8.65 6.01
CA ASN A 116 -14.45 -9.99 6.37
C ASN A 116 -13.35 -10.92 6.93
N GLY A 117 -12.40 -10.36 7.70
CA GLY A 117 -11.27 -11.08 8.30
C GLY A 117 -10.01 -11.19 7.41
N GLU A 118 -10.08 -10.83 6.14
CA GLU A 118 -8.92 -10.78 5.25
C GLU A 118 -8.21 -9.43 5.37
N ARG A 119 -6.87 -9.45 5.53
CA ARG A 119 -6.05 -8.23 5.61
C ARG A 119 -5.89 -7.59 4.24
N LEU A 120 -6.09 -6.27 4.22
CA LEU A 120 -5.92 -5.42 3.04
C LEU A 120 -4.84 -4.38 3.33
N ASN A 121 -4.22 -3.85 2.28
CA ASN A 121 -3.25 -2.77 2.43
C ASN A 121 -3.99 -1.43 2.68
N PRO A 122 -3.84 -0.79 3.86
CA PRO A 122 -4.59 0.40 4.22
C PRO A 122 -4.38 1.59 3.27
N ILE A 123 -3.20 1.68 2.64
CA ILE A 123 -2.82 2.81 1.78
C ILE A 123 -3.80 3.04 0.61
N PHE A 124 -4.48 1.97 0.16
CA PHE A 124 -5.40 2.03 -0.97
C PHE A 124 -6.85 2.38 -0.58
N TYR A 125 -7.13 2.50 0.71
CA TYR A 125 -8.50 2.67 1.21
C TYR A 125 -8.68 3.92 2.05
N LEU A 126 -7.59 4.50 2.56
CA LEU A 126 -7.62 5.65 3.43
C LEU A 126 -7.48 6.96 2.64
N GLU A 127 -8.33 7.93 2.94
CA GLU A 127 -8.21 9.27 2.37
C GLU A 127 -7.00 10.00 2.96
N THR A 128 -6.31 10.75 2.12
CA THR A 128 -5.04 11.42 2.46
C THR A 128 -5.20 12.82 3.05
N GLY A 129 -6.42 13.36 3.10
CA GLY A 129 -6.70 14.74 3.52
C GLY A 129 -6.61 15.76 2.37
N GLU A 130 -6.95 17.03 2.61
CA GLU A 130 -6.95 18.07 1.57
C GLU A 130 -5.55 18.26 0.98
N GLY A 131 -5.45 18.16 -0.35
CA GLY A 131 -4.26 18.52 -1.13
C GLY A 131 -3.30 17.38 -1.49
N ALA A 132 -3.47 16.16 -0.99
CA ALA A 132 -2.79 15.01 -1.53
C ALA A 132 -3.80 14.19 -2.31
N GLY A 133 -3.73 14.34 -3.62
CA GLY A 133 -4.64 13.63 -4.49
C GLY A 133 -4.26 12.16 -4.65
N PHE A 134 -4.74 11.31 -3.78
CA PHE A 134 -5.67 10.36 -4.33
C PHE A 134 -6.87 11.23 -4.68
N GLY A 135 -6.94 11.69 -5.91
CA GLY A 135 -8.11 12.41 -6.37
C GLY A 135 -9.31 11.62 -5.92
N SER A 136 -10.42 12.28 -5.66
CA SER A 136 -11.75 11.73 -5.37
C SER A 136 -12.25 10.70 -6.40
N ASN A 137 -11.36 10.16 -7.20
CA ASN A 137 -11.48 8.98 -7.98
C ASN A 137 -11.39 7.82 -7.00
N GLU A 138 -12.56 7.39 -6.53
CA GLU A 138 -12.80 6.02 -6.15
C GLU A 138 -11.83 5.14 -6.92
N TYR A 139 -11.12 4.24 -6.24
CA TYR A 139 -10.44 3.13 -6.91
C TYR A 139 -11.47 2.49 -7.81
N THR A 140 -11.48 2.90 -9.08
CA THR A 140 -12.61 2.75 -9.97
C THR A 140 -12.77 1.33 -10.48
N SER A 141 -11.87 0.41 -10.10
CA SER A 141 -12.14 -1.00 -10.30
C SER A 141 -11.69 -1.85 -9.10
N GLU A 142 -12.58 -2.67 -8.62
CA GLU A 142 -12.30 -3.76 -7.69
C GLU A 142 -11.12 -4.64 -8.18
N ALA A 143 -10.94 -4.74 -9.49
CA ALA A 143 -9.84 -5.43 -10.12
C ALA A 143 -8.48 -4.76 -9.85
N ALA A 144 -8.39 -3.42 -9.94
CA ALA A 144 -7.16 -2.69 -9.59
C ALA A 144 -6.81 -2.88 -8.11
N GLN A 145 -7.78 -2.86 -7.22
CA GLN A 145 -7.56 -3.13 -5.79
C GLN A 145 -7.05 -4.55 -5.55
N ARG A 146 -7.61 -5.57 -6.23
CA ARG A 146 -7.11 -6.95 -6.12
C ARG A 146 -5.66 -7.05 -6.60
N LEU A 147 -5.31 -6.41 -7.71
CA LEU A 147 -3.95 -6.40 -8.23
C LEU A 147 -2.96 -5.76 -7.24
N LEU A 148 -3.32 -4.60 -6.69
CA LEU A 148 -2.46 -3.86 -5.76
C LEU A 148 -2.29 -4.60 -4.42
N ASN A 149 -3.36 -5.21 -3.91
CA ASN A 149 -3.30 -6.04 -2.72
C ASN A 149 -2.40 -7.27 -2.95
N GLU A 150 -2.53 -7.94 -4.09
CA GLU A 150 -1.68 -9.08 -4.43
C GLU A 150 -0.21 -8.65 -4.52
N ALA A 151 0.09 -7.54 -5.21
CA ALA A 151 1.45 -7.03 -5.35
C ALA A 151 2.10 -6.71 -3.99
N ALA A 152 1.36 -6.10 -3.08
CA ALA A 152 1.85 -5.74 -1.74
C ALA A 152 2.24 -6.95 -0.87
N ARG A 153 1.70 -8.14 -1.15
CA ARG A 153 2.06 -9.38 -0.41
C ARG A 153 3.51 -9.80 -0.62
N TYR A 154 4.13 -9.34 -1.70
CA TYR A 154 5.50 -9.75 -2.09
C TYR A 154 6.56 -8.69 -1.79
N LEU A 155 6.24 -7.62 -1.05
CA LEU A 155 7.23 -6.64 -0.60
C LEU A 155 8.39 -7.33 0.11
N GLY A 156 9.61 -6.96 -0.24
CA GLY A 156 10.83 -7.57 0.29
C GLY A 156 11.28 -8.84 -0.42
N THR A 157 10.50 -9.38 -1.37
CA THR A 157 10.94 -10.54 -2.18
C THR A 157 12.16 -10.15 -3.04
N PRO A 158 13.24 -10.98 -3.04
CA PRO A 158 14.46 -10.65 -3.75
C PRO A 158 14.28 -10.63 -5.27
N TYR A 159 15.10 -9.83 -5.94
CA TYR A 159 15.21 -9.87 -7.39
C TYR A 159 15.98 -11.11 -7.83
N VAL A 160 15.39 -11.86 -8.76
CA VAL A 160 16.01 -13.00 -9.42
C VAL A 160 15.76 -12.87 -10.93
N TRP A 161 16.81 -12.83 -11.74
CA TRP A 161 16.68 -12.74 -13.20
C TRP A 161 15.86 -13.91 -13.76
N GLY A 162 14.80 -13.61 -14.52
CA GLY A 162 13.85 -14.63 -15.01
C GLY A 162 12.88 -15.14 -13.92
N GLY A 163 12.96 -14.65 -12.69
CA GLY A 163 12.14 -15.09 -11.56
C GLY A 163 10.65 -14.83 -11.78
N TYR A 164 9.83 -15.81 -11.39
CA TYR A 164 8.37 -15.81 -11.52
C TYR A 164 7.70 -16.55 -10.35
N SER A 165 8.19 -16.34 -9.14
CA SER A 165 7.62 -16.98 -7.94
C SER A 165 7.89 -16.16 -6.69
N PRO A 166 7.17 -16.40 -5.57
CA PRO A 166 7.42 -15.73 -4.29
C PRO A 166 8.82 -15.94 -3.69
N SER A 167 9.62 -16.87 -4.21
CA SER A 167 11.03 -17.03 -3.81
C SER A 167 11.98 -16.06 -4.53
N GLY A 168 11.52 -15.40 -5.59
CA GLY A 168 12.26 -14.40 -6.34
C GLY A 168 11.57 -14.03 -7.64
N PHE A 169 11.57 -12.75 -7.96
CA PHE A 169 10.98 -12.19 -9.17
C PHE A 169 12.01 -11.38 -9.95
N ASP A 170 11.87 -11.29 -11.27
CA ASP A 170 12.30 -10.11 -12.00
C ASP A 170 11.16 -9.09 -12.15
N CYS A 171 11.41 -7.93 -12.76
CA CYS A 171 10.42 -6.87 -12.87
C CYS A 171 9.13 -7.31 -13.55
N SER A 172 9.22 -7.98 -14.68
CA SER A 172 8.08 -8.44 -15.48
C SER A 172 7.46 -9.73 -14.94
N GLY A 173 8.26 -10.57 -14.30
CA GLY A 173 7.78 -11.76 -13.61
C GLY A 173 6.92 -11.40 -12.42
N PHE A 174 7.30 -10.39 -11.64
CA PHE A 174 6.51 -9.86 -10.55
C PHE A 174 5.13 -9.37 -11.04
N VAL A 175 5.11 -8.51 -12.05
CA VAL A 175 3.85 -7.95 -12.57
C VAL A 175 2.98 -9.04 -13.20
N SER A 176 3.54 -9.93 -14.03
CA SER A 176 2.81 -11.06 -14.62
C SER A 176 2.23 -11.97 -13.54
N TYR A 177 3.01 -12.27 -12.50
CA TYR A 177 2.56 -13.09 -11.37
C TYR A 177 1.37 -12.44 -10.64
N CYS A 178 1.47 -11.14 -10.33
CA CYS A 178 0.41 -10.40 -9.66
C CYS A 178 -0.88 -10.33 -10.51
N LEU A 179 -0.79 -10.10 -11.82
CA LEU A 179 -1.94 -10.09 -12.72
C LEU A 179 -2.69 -11.44 -12.72
N VAL A 180 -1.95 -12.54 -12.75
CA VAL A 180 -2.53 -13.89 -12.74
C VAL A 180 -3.15 -14.23 -11.39
N HIS A 181 -2.41 -14.02 -10.28
CA HIS A 181 -2.85 -14.46 -8.94
C HIS A 181 -3.91 -13.57 -8.32
N SER A 182 -4.00 -12.30 -8.73
CA SER A 182 -5.14 -11.43 -8.39
C SER A 182 -6.44 -11.79 -9.14
N GLY A 183 -6.36 -12.70 -10.13
CA GLY A 183 -7.47 -13.03 -11.00
C GLY A 183 -7.88 -11.91 -11.96
N VAL A 184 -7.01 -10.89 -12.12
CA VAL A 184 -7.30 -9.72 -12.95
C VAL A 184 -7.11 -10.03 -14.43
N ARG A 185 -5.99 -10.64 -14.78
CA ARG A 185 -5.70 -11.04 -16.18
C ARG A 185 -4.76 -12.25 -16.22
N ASN A 186 -5.16 -13.28 -16.94
CA ASN A 186 -4.29 -14.42 -17.17
C ASN A 186 -3.34 -14.12 -18.34
N THR A 187 -2.17 -13.55 -18.03
CA THR A 187 -1.14 -13.21 -19.02
C THR A 187 -0.12 -14.34 -19.23
N GLY A 188 -0.08 -15.31 -18.30
CA GLY A 188 1.11 -16.14 -18.15
C GLY A 188 2.36 -15.31 -17.83
N ARG A 189 3.56 -15.86 -18.05
CA ARG A 189 4.83 -15.15 -17.88
C ARG A 189 5.21 -14.39 -19.15
N LEU A 190 5.15 -13.06 -19.12
CA LEU A 190 5.56 -12.18 -20.22
C LEU A 190 6.79 -11.34 -19.83
N THR A 191 7.53 -10.83 -20.83
CA THR A 191 8.54 -9.78 -20.65
C THR A 191 7.90 -8.43 -20.41
N ALA A 192 8.66 -7.41 -20.00
CA ALA A 192 8.16 -6.05 -19.87
C ALA A 192 7.58 -5.52 -21.19
N GLN A 193 8.27 -5.78 -22.32
CA GLN A 193 7.78 -5.46 -23.66
C GLN A 193 6.51 -6.24 -24.00
N GLY A 194 6.45 -7.53 -23.67
CA GLY A 194 5.27 -8.36 -23.90
C GLY A 194 4.04 -7.84 -23.15
N LEU A 195 4.22 -7.40 -21.90
CA LEU A 195 3.14 -6.76 -21.10
C LEU A 195 2.73 -5.42 -21.72
N TYR A 196 3.68 -4.59 -22.17
CA TYR A 196 3.36 -3.34 -22.85
C TYR A 196 2.49 -3.57 -24.10
N ASN A 197 2.84 -4.55 -24.92
CA ASN A 197 2.16 -4.85 -26.18
C ASN A 197 0.69 -5.28 -26.01
N ILE A 198 0.31 -5.76 -24.84
CA ILE A 198 -1.07 -6.20 -24.56
C ILE A 198 -1.88 -5.15 -23.80
N CYS A 199 -1.28 -4.02 -23.40
CA CYS A 199 -1.96 -2.94 -22.70
C CYS A 199 -2.52 -1.90 -23.67
N THR A 200 -3.59 -1.22 -23.25
CA THR A 200 -4.05 0.02 -23.88
C THR A 200 -3.22 1.18 -23.33
N PRO A 201 -2.54 1.97 -24.18
CA PRO A 201 -1.78 3.13 -23.71
C PRO A 201 -2.68 4.12 -22.95
N VAL A 202 -2.15 4.68 -21.87
CA VAL A 202 -2.83 5.67 -21.01
C VAL A 202 -1.94 6.92 -20.92
N SER A 203 -2.54 8.11 -21.02
CA SER A 203 -1.78 9.35 -20.81
C SER A 203 -1.35 9.47 -19.34
N GLN A 204 -0.28 10.21 -19.09
CA GLN A 204 0.21 10.41 -17.71
C GLN A 204 -0.83 11.12 -16.83
N SER A 205 -1.67 12.01 -17.40
CA SER A 205 -2.76 12.69 -16.69
C SER A 205 -3.92 11.77 -16.34
N ASP A 206 -4.12 10.67 -17.10
CA ASP A 206 -5.22 9.73 -16.92
C ASP A 206 -4.79 8.44 -16.19
N ALA A 207 -3.50 8.37 -15.85
CA ALA A 207 -2.95 7.21 -15.15
C ALA A 207 -3.58 7.07 -13.75
N GLN A 208 -4.06 5.87 -13.44
CA GLN A 208 -4.74 5.54 -12.20
C GLN A 208 -3.99 4.41 -11.47
N PRO A 209 -4.12 4.32 -10.13
CA PRO A 209 -3.61 3.18 -9.41
C PRO A 209 -4.08 1.85 -10.00
N GLY A 210 -3.15 0.92 -10.18
CA GLY A 210 -3.38 -0.36 -10.87
C GLY A 210 -2.96 -0.35 -12.34
N ASP A 211 -2.80 0.81 -12.98
CA ASP A 211 -2.19 0.88 -14.32
C ASP A 211 -0.71 0.41 -14.26
N LEU A 212 -0.23 -0.16 -15.33
CA LEU A 212 1.17 -0.55 -15.45
C LEU A 212 2.00 0.66 -15.91
N ILE A 213 3.20 0.79 -15.35
CA ILE A 213 4.16 1.83 -15.74
C ILE A 213 5.40 1.17 -16.34
N PHE A 214 5.86 1.72 -17.44
CA PHE A 214 6.91 1.15 -18.27
C PHE A 214 8.10 2.09 -18.42
N PHE A 215 9.30 1.51 -18.48
CA PHE A 215 10.56 2.23 -18.60
C PHE A 215 11.43 1.62 -19.67
N THR A 216 12.30 2.47 -20.27
CA THR A 216 13.25 2.13 -21.34
C THR A 216 14.69 2.28 -20.85
N GLY A 217 15.62 1.58 -21.47
CA GLY A 217 17.06 1.80 -21.28
C GLY A 217 17.58 1.51 -19.86
N THR A 218 16.85 0.76 -19.04
CA THR A 218 17.29 0.37 -17.68
C THR A 218 18.36 -0.73 -17.72
N TYR A 219 18.43 -1.48 -18.81
CA TYR A 219 19.48 -2.42 -19.20
C TYR A 219 19.41 -2.65 -20.71
N ASP A 220 20.46 -3.24 -21.30
CA ASP A 220 20.49 -3.58 -22.71
C ASP A 220 19.72 -4.89 -22.98
N ALA A 221 18.47 -4.74 -23.46
CA ALA A 221 17.57 -5.86 -23.73
C ALA A 221 17.32 -6.10 -25.23
N GLY A 222 17.79 -5.19 -26.10
CA GLY A 222 17.43 -5.22 -27.52
C GLY A 222 15.95 -4.88 -27.79
N GLU A 223 15.17 -4.53 -26.76
CA GLU A 223 13.76 -4.14 -26.84
C GLU A 223 13.56 -2.75 -26.22
N PRO A 224 12.57 -1.94 -26.70
CA PRO A 224 12.31 -0.62 -26.16
C PRO A 224 11.95 -0.59 -24.68
N VAL A 225 11.10 -1.52 -24.23
CA VAL A 225 10.64 -1.56 -22.84
C VAL A 225 11.46 -2.56 -22.05
N THR A 226 12.25 -2.05 -21.10
CA THR A 226 13.22 -2.84 -20.34
C THR A 226 12.84 -3.03 -18.88
N HIS A 227 11.94 -2.21 -18.33
CA HIS A 227 11.48 -2.34 -16.95
C HIS A 227 10.00 -1.99 -16.81
N ILE A 228 9.36 -2.53 -15.76
CA ILE A 228 7.94 -2.38 -15.50
C ILE A 228 7.65 -2.36 -14.00
N GLY A 229 6.63 -1.60 -13.60
CA GLY A 229 6.01 -1.62 -12.28
C GLY A 229 4.49 -1.50 -12.38
N ILE A 230 3.82 -1.53 -11.23
CA ILE A 230 2.40 -1.22 -11.08
C ILE A 230 2.31 0.15 -10.44
N TYR A 231 1.64 1.09 -11.09
CA TYR A 231 1.43 2.43 -10.55
C TYR A 231 0.49 2.37 -9.34
N VAL A 232 0.86 3.02 -8.25
CA VAL A 232 0.08 3.02 -7.01
C VAL A 232 -0.53 4.40 -6.70
N GLY A 233 -0.37 5.36 -7.62
CA GLY A 233 -0.80 6.74 -7.40
C GLY A 233 0.29 7.63 -6.83
N ASN A 234 0.06 8.95 -6.80
CA ASN A 234 0.93 9.98 -6.19
C ASN A 234 2.40 9.91 -6.59
N GLY A 235 2.68 9.59 -7.85
CA GLY A 235 4.05 9.48 -8.32
C GLY A 235 4.82 8.31 -7.72
N GLN A 236 4.14 7.25 -7.32
CA GLN A 236 4.73 6.02 -6.77
C GLN A 236 4.38 4.80 -7.62
N MET A 237 5.28 3.83 -7.64
CA MET A 237 5.04 2.50 -8.19
C MET A 237 5.46 1.42 -7.21
N ILE A 238 4.87 0.23 -7.30
CA ILE A 238 5.40 -1.00 -6.74
C ILE A 238 6.03 -1.82 -7.86
N HIS A 239 7.28 -2.21 -7.70
CA HIS A 239 8.01 -2.95 -8.71
C HIS A 239 9.01 -3.92 -8.08
N CYS A 240 9.47 -4.92 -8.83
CA CYS A 240 10.62 -5.71 -8.42
C CYS A 240 11.90 -5.01 -8.88
N GLY A 241 12.48 -4.25 -7.93
CA GLY A 241 13.86 -3.77 -7.97
C GLY A 241 14.75 -4.72 -7.19
N HIS A 242 15.57 -4.23 -6.25
CA HIS A 242 16.34 -5.03 -5.32
C HIS A 242 16.01 -4.63 -3.87
N PRO A 243 14.97 -5.16 -3.24
CA PRO A 243 13.94 -6.18 -3.60
C PRO A 243 12.66 -5.59 -4.25
N VAL A 244 11.53 -6.33 -4.20
CA VAL A 244 10.19 -5.75 -4.46
C VAL A 244 9.92 -4.65 -3.46
N GLN A 245 9.61 -3.46 -3.95
CA GLN A 245 9.50 -2.26 -3.13
C GLN A 245 8.62 -1.19 -3.76
N TYR A 246 8.19 -0.24 -2.95
CA TYR A 246 7.66 1.03 -3.45
C TYR A 246 8.80 1.97 -3.83
N THR A 247 8.62 2.68 -4.95
CA THR A 247 9.62 3.62 -5.46
C THR A 247 8.94 4.84 -6.06
N SER A 248 9.48 6.04 -5.76
CA SER A 248 9.03 7.27 -6.41
C SER A 248 9.45 7.29 -7.88
N ILE A 249 8.47 7.46 -8.78
CA ILE A 249 8.72 7.62 -10.21
C ILE A 249 9.23 9.03 -10.55
N ASN A 250 9.21 9.96 -9.59
CA ASN A 250 9.62 11.35 -9.77
C ASN A 250 11.13 11.55 -9.59
N SER A 251 11.91 10.50 -9.28
CA SER A 251 13.36 10.61 -9.22
C SER A 251 13.96 10.89 -10.61
N PRO A 252 15.11 11.60 -10.73
CA PRO A 252 15.75 11.85 -12.01
C PRO A 252 16.00 10.58 -12.84
N TYR A 253 16.38 9.48 -12.18
CA TYR A 253 16.59 8.20 -12.85
C TYR A 253 15.31 7.70 -13.52
N TRP A 254 14.21 7.57 -12.81
CA TRP A 254 12.95 7.05 -13.37
C TRP A 254 12.33 8.00 -14.39
N GLN A 255 12.47 9.32 -14.21
CA GLN A 255 12.00 10.30 -15.19
C GLN A 255 12.78 10.21 -16.51
N SER A 256 14.11 10.00 -16.47
CA SER A 256 14.92 9.86 -17.69
C SER A 256 14.68 8.55 -18.44
N HIS A 257 14.13 7.53 -17.78
CA HIS A 257 13.82 6.22 -18.35
C HIS A 257 12.32 6.01 -18.60
N PHE A 258 11.48 6.99 -18.30
CA PHE A 258 10.03 6.85 -18.45
C PHE A 258 9.64 6.59 -19.91
N TYR A 259 8.85 5.53 -20.13
CA TYR A 259 8.37 5.15 -21.46
C TYR A 259 6.87 5.42 -21.62
N GLY A 260 6.04 5.07 -20.62
CA GLY A 260 4.61 5.30 -20.68
C GLY A 260 3.82 4.54 -19.62
N PHE A 261 2.51 4.76 -19.63
CA PHE A 261 1.54 3.98 -18.86
C PHE A 261 0.70 3.11 -19.80
N GLY A 262 0.18 2.00 -19.26
CA GLY A 262 -0.74 1.13 -19.96
C GLY A 262 -1.76 0.49 -19.04
N ARG A 263 -3.00 0.38 -19.50
CA ARG A 263 -4.10 -0.28 -18.80
C ARG A 263 -4.29 -1.66 -19.37
N TRP A 264 -4.31 -2.67 -18.49
CA TRP A 264 -4.44 -4.08 -18.83
C TRP A 264 -5.87 -4.54 -19.03
#